data_54b0b832da6fa68dba3f2c2737b697ae
#
_entry.id   54b0b832da6fa68dba3f2c2737b697ae
#
_cell.length_a   1.000
_cell.length_b   1.000
_cell.length_c   1.000
_cell.angle_alpha   90.00
_cell.angle_beta   90.00
_cell.angle_gamma   90.00
#
_symmetry.space_group_name_H-M   'P 1'
#
loop_
_entity.id
_entity.type
_entity.pdbx_description
1 polymer ?
#
loop_
_entity_poly.entity_id
_entity_poly.type
_entity_poly.pdbx_seq_one_letter_code
_entity_poly.pdbx_strand_id
1 'polypeptide(L)'
;MKKLALLTALFLLTLTACQHEVDFSPRKVNYDRDVCHVCKMGMADPKYDVQAINEHGEVRWYDDIGCLAEDMRDQDFNTWKGKKYKIWIGDANTGEWIDAEKAWCRYGDRTPMGYGYGALKNKSDEAKYSFEEVIKLINEGKTKRADFIKEKKMSVSGKDAE
;
A
#
# COMPACT_ATOMS: atom_id res chain seq x y z
N MET A 1 -2.44 54.56 -24.06
CA MET A 1 -1.94 53.96 -22.80
C MET A 1 -3.04 53.20 -22.01
N LYS A 2 -4.23 53.80 -21.79
CA LYS A 2 -5.32 53.11 -21.03
C LYS A 2 -5.81 51.80 -21.67
N LYS A 3 -5.91 51.71 -23.01
CA LYS A 3 -6.35 50.50 -23.72
C LYS A 3 -5.33 49.36 -23.66
N LEU A 4 -4.02 49.68 -23.63
CA LEU A 4 -2.97 48.67 -23.49
C LEU A 4 -2.92 48.09 -22.07
N ALA A 5 -3.14 48.92 -21.05
CA ALA A 5 -3.22 48.49 -19.67
C ALA A 5 -4.44 47.56 -19.42
N LEU A 6 -5.59 47.81 -20.09
CA LEU A 6 -6.77 46.95 -20.00
C LEU A 6 -6.53 45.56 -20.64
N LEU A 7 -5.83 45.52 -21.79
CA LEU A 7 -5.50 44.28 -22.48
C LEU A 7 -4.51 43.42 -21.67
N THR A 8 -3.51 44.04 -21.01
CA THR A 8 -2.58 43.33 -20.15
C THR A 8 -3.24 42.81 -18.87
N ALA A 9 -4.18 43.57 -18.29
CA ALA A 9 -4.94 43.11 -17.12
C ALA A 9 -5.87 41.93 -17.47
N LEU A 10 -6.51 41.93 -18.64
CA LEU A 10 -7.34 40.84 -19.10
C LEU A 10 -6.52 39.57 -19.40
N PHE A 11 -5.29 39.69 -19.90
CA PHE A 11 -4.41 38.57 -20.17
C PHE A 11 -3.87 37.93 -18.88
N LEU A 12 -3.66 38.71 -17.82
CA LEU A 12 -3.24 38.21 -16.51
C LEU A 12 -4.33 37.41 -15.77
N LEU A 13 -5.60 37.69 -16.05
CA LEU A 13 -6.72 36.96 -15.44
C LEU A 13 -6.96 35.58 -16.05
N THR A 14 -6.39 35.27 -17.22
CA THR A 14 -6.54 33.94 -17.86
C THR A 14 -5.52 32.91 -17.38
N LEU A 15 -4.56 33.27 -16.53
CA LEU A 15 -3.54 32.38 -15.98
C LEU A 15 -3.96 31.68 -14.67
N THR A 16 -5.22 31.75 -14.27
CA THR A 16 -5.74 30.85 -13.24
C THR A 16 -5.79 29.44 -13.82
N ALA A 17 -4.62 28.79 -13.86
CA ALA A 17 -4.50 27.39 -14.19
C ALA A 17 -5.42 26.60 -13.27
N CYS A 18 -6.34 25.82 -13.85
CA CYS A 18 -7.09 24.81 -13.12
C CYS A 18 -6.08 23.91 -12.41
N GLN A 19 -5.85 24.11 -11.12
CA GLN A 19 -5.22 23.10 -10.30
C GLN A 19 -6.21 21.95 -10.21
N HIS A 20 -6.01 20.93 -11.04
CA HIS A 20 -6.78 19.71 -10.95
C HIS A 20 -6.43 19.05 -9.62
N GLU A 21 -7.34 19.13 -8.66
CA GLU A 21 -7.18 18.45 -7.36
C GLU A 21 -7.26 16.96 -7.61
N VAL A 22 -6.20 16.24 -7.23
CA VAL A 22 -6.15 14.79 -7.39
C VAL A 22 -7.13 14.14 -6.42
N ASP A 23 -8.00 13.30 -6.95
CA ASP A 23 -8.88 12.47 -6.15
C ASP A 23 -8.08 11.27 -5.59
N PHE A 24 -7.87 11.25 -4.28
CA PHE A 24 -7.20 10.18 -3.55
C PHE A 24 -8.17 9.12 -3.01
N SER A 25 -9.45 9.13 -3.40
CA SER A 25 -10.41 8.09 -3.03
C SER A 25 -9.95 6.71 -3.55
N PRO A 26 -10.21 5.62 -2.83
CA PRO A 26 -9.78 4.30 -3.24
C PRO A 26 -10.41 3.90 -4.58
N ARG A 27 -9.62 3.31 -5.45
CA ARG A 27 -10.07 2.80 -6.74
C ARG A 27 -10.60 1.38 -6.58
N LYS A 28 -11.56 1.02 -7.43
CA LYS A 28 -12.08 -0.35 -7.50
C LYS A 28 -11.06 -1.25 -8.23
N VAL A 29 -10.71 -2.36 -7.61
CA VAL A 29 -9.87 -3.39 -8.26
C VAL A 29 -10.65 -4.08 -9.38
N ASN A 30 -10.00 -4.28 -10.50
CA ASN A 30 -10.47 -5.19 -11.54
C ASN A 30 -9.67 -6.50 -11.45
N TYR A 31 -10.25 -7.51 -10.78
CA TYR A 31 -9.60 -8.80 -10.51
C TYR A 31 -9.27 -9.62 -11.77
N ASP A 32 -9.88 -9.29 -12.92
CA ASP A 32 -9.56 -9.95 -14.21
C ASP A 32 -8.33 -9.35 -14.89
N ARG A 33 -7.86 -8.17 -14.44
CA ARG A 33 -6.82 -7.41 -15.14
C ARG A 33 -5.71 -6.89 -14.23
N ASP A 34 -6.06 -6.40 -13.05
CA ASP A 34 -5.11 -5.70 -12.20
C ASP A 34 -4.16 -6.69 -11.54
N VAL A 35 -2.88 -6.33 -11.55
CA VAL A 35 -1.79 -7.17 -11.04
C VAL A 35 -0.98 -6.43 -10.00
N CYS A 36 -0.43 -7.17 -9.06
CA CYS A 36 0.50 -6.64 -8.06
C CYS A 36 1.74 -6.02 -8.73
N HIS A 37 2.09 -4.80 -8.32
CA HIS A 37 3.23 -4.09 -8.89
C HIS A 37 4.57 -4.81 -8.65
N VAL A 38 4.71 -5.53 -7.55
CA VAL A 38 5.96 -6.20 -7.15
C VAL A 38 6.00 -7.66 -7.63
N CYS A 39 5.10 -8.51 -7.16
CA CYS A 39 5.14 -9.94 -7.44
C CYS A 39 4.55 -10.32 -8.83
N LYS A 40 3.87 -9.39 -9.50
CA LYS A 40 3.23 -9.56 -10.82
C LYS A 40 2.10 -10.59 -10.85
N MET A 41 1.64 -11.06 -9.71
CA MET A 41 0.44 -11.92 -9.62
C MET A 41 -0.83 -11.08 -9.72
N GLY A 42 -1.92 -11.69 -10.17
CA GLY A 42 -3.25 -11.07 -10.20
C GLY A 42 -3.72 -10.72 -8.78
N MET A 43 -4.40 -9.58 -8.65
CA MET A 43 -5.12 -9.24 -7.42
C MET A 43 -6.18 -10.31 -7.17
N ALA A 44 -6.32 -10.80 -5.93
CA ALA A 44 -7.16 -11.97 -5.66
C ALA A 44 -8.04 -11.87 -4.41
N ASP A 45 -7.62 -11.17 -3.38
CA ASP A 45 -8.34 -11.15 -2.09
C ASP A 45 -8.47 -9.71 -1.56
N PRO A 46 -9.68 -9.10 -1.63
CA PRO A 46 -9.92 -7.73 -1.18
C PRO A 46 -9.54 -7.48 0.28
N LYS A 47 -9.41 -8.52 1.10
CA LYS A 47 -9.04 -8.40 2.52
C LYS A 47 -7.57 -8.05 2.73
N TYR A 48 -6.73 -8.31 1.73
CA TYR A 48 -5.28 -8.11 1.83
C TYR A 48 -4.73 -7.21 0.73
N ASP A 49 -5.60 -6.81 -0.21
CA ASP A 49 -5.25 -5.88 -1.28
C ASP A 49 -4.79 -4.54 -0.71
N VAL A 50 -3.80 -3.95 -1.35
CA VAL A 50 -3.29 -2.62 -1.03
C VAL A 50 -3.20 -1.82 -2.31
N GLN A 51 -3.50 -0.53 -2.24
CA GLN A 51 -3.26 0.41 -3.32
C GLN A 51 -2.55 1.65 -2.81
N ALA A 52 -1.60 2.14 -3.58
CA ALA A 52 -1.01 3.45 -3.41
C ALA A 52 -1.44 4.35 -4.57
N ILE A 53 -1.84 5.58 -4.28
CA ILE A 53 -2.23 6.60 -5.25
C ILE A 53 -1.26 7.76 -5.13
N ASN A 54 -0.58 8.12 -6.21
CA ASN A 54 0.41 9.19 -6.22
C ASN A 54 -0.22 10.58 -6.49
N GLU A 55 0.61 11.62 -6.50
CA GLU A 55 0.19 13.01 -6.72
C GLU A 55 -0.37 13.29 -8.11
N HIS A 56 -0.26 12.35 -9.04
CA HIS A 56 -0.83 12.43 -10.39
C HIS A 56 -2.11 11.60 -10.53
N GLY A 57 -2.54 10.89 -9.47
CA GLY A 57 -3.72 10.02 -9.47
C GLY A 57 -3.45 8.63 -10.08
N GLU A 58 -2.19 8.30 -10.34
CA GLU A 58 -1.79 6.97 -10.78
C GLU A 58 -1.84 5.99 -9.61
N VAL A 59 -2.16 4.73 -9.89
CA VAL A 59 -2.33 3.68 -8.88
C VAL A 59 -1.30 2.57 -9.07
N ARG A 60 -0.68 2.14 -7.96
CA ARG A 60 0.03 0.87 -7.85
C ARG A 60 -0.77 -0.08 -6.98
N TRP A 61 -0.93 -1.30 -7.45
CA TRP A 61 -1.64 -2.38 -6.76
C TRP A 61 -0.66 -3.33 -6.09
N TYR A 62 -1.03 -3.85 -4.92
CA TYR A 62 -0.27 -4.87 -4.19
C TYR A 62 -1.25 -5.87 -3.60
N ASP A 63 -0.99 -7.15 -3.79
CA ASP A 63 -1.79 -8.28 -3.30
C ASP A 63 -1.55 -8.61 -1.82
N ASP A 64 -0.57 -7.96 -1.21
CA ASP A 64 -0.18 -8.12 0.20
C ASP A 64 0.58 -6.87 0.67
N ILE A 65 0.38 -6.47 1.92
CA ILE A 65 1.11 -5.35 2.53
C ILE A 65 2.63 -5.51 2.43
N GLY A 66 3.11 -6.75 2.37
CA GLY A 66 4.53 -7.02 2.23
C GLY A 66 5.06 -6.63 0.86
N CYS A 67 4.28 -6.78 -0.20
CA CYS A 67 4.67 -6.31 -1.54
C CYS A 67 4.78 -4.78 -1.56
N LEU A 68 3.88 -4.06 -0.89
CA LEU A 68 4.04 -2.62 -0.69
C LEU A 68 5.32 -2.30 0.09
N ALA A 69 5.59 -3.02 1.19
CA ALA A 69 6.80 -2.79 2.01
C ALA A 69 8.09 -3.01 1.20
N GLU A 70 8.09 -3.98 0.27
CA GLU A 70 9.21 -4.19 -0.65
C GLU A 70 9.38 -3.03 -1.62
N ASP A 71 8.30 -2.54 -2.25
CA ASP A 71 8.32 -1.41 -3.18
C ASP A 71 8.76 -0.11 -2.47
N MET A 72 8.29 0.15 -1.26
CA MET A 72 8.65 1.34 -0.47
C MET A 72 10.15 1.46 -0.17
N ARG A 73 10.92 0.37 -0.24
CA ARG A 73 12.38 0.39 -0.12
C ARG A 73 13.08 0.83 -1.39
N ASP A 74 12.40 0.74 -2.52
CA ASP A 74 12.97 1.10 -3.81
C ASP A 74 12.94 2.62 -4.02
N GLN A 75 13.99 3.13 -4.65
CA GLN A 75 14.07 4.54 -5.05
C GLN A 75 12.99 4.90 -6.08
N ASP A 76 12.57 3.94 -6.88
CA ASP A 76 11.51 4.12 -7.87
C ASP A 76 10.17 4.48 -7.21
N PHE A 77 9.79 3.79 -6.12
CA PHE A 77 8.60 4.18 -5.34
C PHE A 77 8.70 5.60 -4.80
N ASN A 78 9.85 5.98 -4.26
CA ASN A 78 10.06 7.32 -3.68
C ASN A 78 9.98 8.42 -4.73
N THR A 79 10.40 8.14 -5.96
CA THR A 79 10.27 9.04 -7.10
C THR A 79 8.81 9.10 -7.58
N TRP A 80 8.19 7.93 -7.76
CA TRP A 80 6.83 7.80 -8.28
C TRP A 80 5.76 8.40 -7.37
N LYS A 81 5.86 8.22 -6.05
CA LYS A 81 4.85 8.71 -5.09
C LYS A 81 4.74 10.24 -5.06
N GLY A 82 5.81 10.95 -5.42
CA GLY A 82 5.88 12.40 -5.37
C GLY A 82 5.80 12.96 -3.95
N LYS A 83 5.27 14.18 -3.83
CA LYS A 83 5.14 14.90 -2.55
C LYS A 83 3.86 14.55 -1.79
N LYS A 84 2.82 14.14 -2.50
CA LYS A 84 1.52 13.74 -1.94
C LYS A 84 1.14 12.37 -2.47
N TYR A 85 0.76 11.49 -1.61
CA TYR A 85 0.27 10.17 -1.97
C TYR A 85 -0.68 9.66 -0.88
N LYS A 86 -1.46 8.63 -1.20
CA LYS A 86 -2.37 7.98 -0.28
C LYS A 86 -2.27 6.47 -0.41
N ILE A 87 -2.29 5.77 0.71
CA ILE A 87 -2.32 4.31 0.75
C ILE A 87 -3.64 3.87 1.35
N TRP A 88 -4.30 2.95 0.66
CA TRP A 88 -5.48 2.24 1.13
C TRP A 88 -5.15 0.76 1.27
N ILE A 89 -5.69 0.14 2.31
CA ILE A 89 -5.52 -1.28 2.59
C ILE A 89 -6.88 -1.91 2.85
N GLY A 90 -7.08 -3.15 2.39
CA GLY A 90 -8.30 -3.90 2.66
C GLY A 90 -8.44 -4.28 4.14
N ASP A 91 -9.61 -4.06 4.71
CA ASP A 91 -9.94 -4.57 6.04
C ASP A 91 -9.98 -6.10 6.01
N ALA A 92 -9.19 -6.76 6.84
CA ALA A 92 -9.02 -8.21 6.85
C ALA A 92 -10.29 -8.99 7.23
N ASN A 93 -11.30 -8.33 7.77
CA ASN A 93 -12.59 -8.94 8.06
C ASN A 93 -13.60 -8.74 6.93
N THR A 94 -13.66 -7.52 6.36
CA THR A 94 -14.73 -7.10 5.43
C THR A 94 -14.29 -6.96 3.98
N GLY A 95 -12.99 -6.71 3.72
CA GLY A 95 -12.47 -6.36 2.40
C GLY A 95 -12.76 -4.91 2.00
N GLU A 96 -13.32 -4.10 2.89
CA GLU A 96 -13.52 -2.66 2.64
C GLU A 96 -12.20 -1.90 2.72
N TRP A 97 -12.05 -0.87 1.90
CA TRP A 97 -10.87 -0.02 1.95
C TRP A 97 -10.82 0.81 3.23
N ILE A 98 -9.72 0.76 3.92
CA ILE A 98 -9.40 1.61 5.07
C ILE A 98 -8.12 2.39 4.81
N ASP A 99 -8.04 3.59 5.37
CA ASP A 99 -6.86 4.43 5.34
C ASP A 99 -5.70 3.73 6.05
N ALA A 100 -4.64 3.40 5.33
CA ALA A 100 -3.51 2.65 5.89
C ALA A 100 -2.86 3.35 7.09
N GLU A 101 -2.76 4.69 7.07
CA GLU A 101 -2.19 5.46 8.19
C GLU A 101 -3.01 5.36 9.48
N LYS A 102 -4.29 4.99 9.36
CA LYS A 102 -5.22 4.82 10.49
C LYS A 102 -5.48 3.35 10.82
N ALA A 103 -4.97 2.45 10.01
CA ALA A 103 -5.16 1.02 10.18
C ALA A 103 -4.34 0.48 11.35
N TRP A 104 -4.89 -0.55 11.98
CA TRP A 104 -4.21 -1.37 12.96
C TRP A 104 -4.09 -2.78 12.42
N CYS A 105 -2.96 -3.42 12.62
CA CYS A 105 -2.72 -4.73 12.04
C CYS A 105 -2.57 -5.80 13.11
N ARG A 106 -3.09 -6.98 12.80
CA ARG A 106 -2.81 -8.21 13.52
C ARG A 106 -1.79 -9.04 12.75
N TYR A 107 -0.99 -9.82 13.48
CA TYR A 107 -0.07 -10.79 12.90
C TYR A 107 -0.64 -12.20 13.02
N GLY A 108 -0.39 -13.03 12.01
CA GLY A 108 -0.79 -14.43 11.99
C GLY A 108 -1.76 -14.81 10.88
N ASP A 109 -2.27 -13.85 10.13
CA ASP A 109 -3.19 -14.09 9.02
C ASP A 109 -2.51 -14.91 7.90
N ARG A 110 -3.34 -15.66 7.17
CA ARG A 110 -2.90 -16.33 5.94
C ARG A 110 -3.10 -15.38 4.78
N THR A 111 -2.03 -14.66 4.41
CA THR A 111 -2.06 -13.64 3.35
C THR A 111 -1.50 -14.20 2.02
N PRO A 112 -1.82 -13.62 0.86
CA PRO A 112 -1.42 -14.15 -0.45
C PRO A 112 0.08 -14.44 -0.59
N MET A 113 0.94 -13.52 -0.13
CA MET A 113 2.40 -13.69 -0.20
C MET A 113 3.03 -14.20 1.11
N GLY A 114 2.21 -14.50 2.11
CA GLY A 114 2.66 -15.07 3.38
C GLY A 114 3.39 -14.10 4.29
N TYR A 115 3.19 -12.78 4.15
CA TYR A 115 3.72 -11.82 5.10
C TYR A 115 3.01 -11.90 6.46
N GLY A 116 1.72 -12.22 6.45
CA GLY A 116 0.99 -12.60 7.66
C GLY A 116 0.37 -11.44 8.44
N TYR A 117 0.21 -10.27 7.84
CA TYR A 117 -0.41 -9.11 8.49
C TYR A 117 -1.76 -8.80 7.85
N GLY A 118 -2.81 -8.79 8.68
CA GLY A 118 -4.15 -8.35 8.30
C GLY A 118 -4.49 -7.02 8.94
N ALA A 119 -4.94 -6.06 8.13
CA ALA A 119 -5.31 -4.72 8.59
C ALA A 119 -6.75 -4.67 9.10
N LEU A 120 -7.00 -3.89 10.14
CA LEU A 120 -8.29 -3.67 10.76
C LEU A 120 -8.48 -2.18 11.04
N LYS A 121 -9.73 -1.74 11.05
CA LYS A 121 -10.09 -0.34 11.28
C LYS A 121 -9.77 0.14 12.71
N ASN A 122 -9.91 -0.74 13.70
CA ASN A 122 -9.80 -0.40 15.11
C ASN A 122 -8.67 -1.16 15.79
N LYS A 123 -8.00 -0.49 16.73
CA LYS A 123 -7.04 -1.13 17.63
C LYS A 123 -7.74 -2.14 18.55
N SER A 124 -7.09 -3.29 18.74
CA SER A 124 -7.52 -4.33 19.70
C SER A 124 -6.30 -5.08 20.21
N ASP A 125 -6.50 -6.04 21.13
CA ASP A 125 -5.41 -6.90 21.62
C ASP A 125 -4.79 -7.74 20.49
N GLU A 126 -5.58 -8.10 19.48
CA GLU A 126 -5.10 -8.80 18.29
C GLU A 126 -4.46 -7.85 17.27
N ALA A 127 -5.11 -6.70 16.99
CA ALA A 127 -4.67 -5.68 16.04
C ALA A 127 -3.95 -4.55 16.77
N LYS A 128 -2.72 -4.78 17.16
CA LYS A 128 -1.93 -3.90 18.02
C LYS A 128 -0.81 -3.13 17.30
N TYR A 129 -0.47 -3.53 16.09
CA TYR A 129 0.60 -2.91 15.32
C TYR A 129 0.03 -1.81 14.43
N SER A 130 0.63 -0.63 14.42
CA SER A 130 0.33 0.41 13.45
C SER A 130 0.85 0.01 12.05
N PHE A 131 0.36 0.67 11.02
CA PHE A 131 0.85 0.45 9.66
C PHE A 131 2.38 0.64 9.56
N GLU A 132 2.92 1.70 10.14
CA GLU A 132 4.36 1.99 10.12
C GLU A 132 5.17 0.90 10.84
N GLU A 133 4.68 0.42 11.98
CA GLU A 133 5.31 -0.70 12.70
C GLU A 133 5.33 -1.97 11.85
N VAL A 134 4.25 -2.26 11.12
CA VAL A 134 4.21 -3.43 10.23
C VAL A 134 5.22 -3.32 9.10
N ILE A 135 5.31 -2.15 8.43
CA ILE A 135 6.33 -1.93 7.39
C ILE A 135 7.74 -2.17 7.95
N LYS A 136 8.02 -1.67 9.14
CA LYS A 136 9.31 -1.91 9.82
C LYS A 136 9.53 -3.39 10.12
N LEU A 137 8.56 -4.07 10.70
CA LEU A 137 8.64 -5.50 11.06
C LEU A 137 8.88 -6.37 9.82
N ILE A 138 8.19 -6.10 8.71
CA ILE A 138 8.40 -6.79 7.44
C ILE A 138 9.83 -6.58 6.93
N ASN A 139 10.34 -5.36 7.00
CA ASN A 139 11.70 -5.02 6.58
C ASN A 139 12.77 -5.69 7.48
N GLU A 140 12.45 -5.98 8.74
CA GLU A 140 13.26 -6.76 9.66
C GLU A 140 13.15 -8.29 9.44
N GLY A 141 12.33 -8.73 8.47
CA GLY A 141 12.11 -10.15 8.16
C GLY A 141 11.13 -10.87 9.09
N LYS A 142 10.38 -10.14 9.91
CA LYS A 142 9.31 -10.70 10.75
C LYS A 142 8.07 -10.94 9.92
N THR A 143 8.00 -12.11 9.30
CA THR A 143 6.92 -12.50 8.38
C THR A 143 6.57 -13.96 8.60
N LYS A 144 5.32 -14.32 8.34
CA LYS A 144 4.84 -15.69 8.51
C LYS A 144 5.57 -16.69 7.61
N ARG A 145 5.95 -16.28 6.40
CA ARG A 145 6.78 -17.10 5.50
C ARG A 145 8.17 -17.37 6.06
N ALA A 146 8.78 -16.39 6.75
CA ALA A 146 10.07 -16.57 7.40
C ALA A 146 9.97 -17.52 8.60
N ASP A 147 8.91 -17.40 9.40
CA ASP A 147 8.63 -18.31 10.51
C ASP A 147 8.48 -19.75 10.02
N PHE A 148 7.69 -19.96 8.96
CA PHE A 148 7.51 -21.27 8.36
C PHE A 148 8.83 -21.90 7.84
N ILE A 149 9.68 -21.09 7.20
CA ILE A 149 11.00 -21.55 6.73
C ILE A 149 11.89 -21.95 7.91
N LYS A 150 11.86 -21.17 8.99
CA LYS A 150 12.62 -21.47 10.21
C LYS A 150 12.16 -22.76 10.87
N GLU A 151 10.86 -22.95 11.01
CA GLU A 151 10.26 -24.19 11.56
C GLU A 151 10.65 -25.42 10.73
N LYS A 152 10.56 -25.31 9.39
CA LYS A 152 10.98 -26.42 8.52
C LYS A 152 12.46 -26.76 8.66
N LYS A 153 13.35 -25.76 8.72
CA LYS A 153 14.78 -26.01 8.91
C LYS A 153 15.07 -26.72 10.22
N MET A 154 14.39 -26.32 11.31
CA MET A 154 14.57 -26.98 12.61
C MET A 154 14.07 -28.44 12.61
N SER A 155 12.94 -28.70 11.93
CA SER A 155 12.38 -30.05 11.82
C SER A 155 13.24 -31.01 10.98
N VAL A 156 13.99 -30.52 10.02
CA VAL A 156 14.92 -31.32 9.20
C VAL A 156 16.21 -31.60 9.99
N SER A 157 16.77 -30.57 10.62
CA SER A 157 17.99 -30.72 11.42
C SER A 157 17.84 -31.65 12.64
N GLY A 158 16.62 -31.77 13.18
CA GLY A 158 16.34 -32.71 14.28
C GLY A 158 16.19 -34.18 13.85
N LYS A 159 15.99 -34.46 12.55
CA LYS A 159 15.88 -35.83 12.01
C LYS A 159 17.23 -36.44 11.64
N ASP A 160 18.24 -35.60 11.41
CA ASP A 160 19.58 -36.06 11.07
C ASP A 160 20.44 -36.36 12.34
N ALA A 161 19.83 -36.22 13.54
CA ALA A 161 20.51 -36.42 14.83
C ALA A 161 20.07 -37.72 15.57
N GLU A 162 19.23 -38.57 14.94
CA GLU A 162 18.89 -39.93 15.38
C GLU A 162 19.52 -40.96 14.45
#